data_763bfd42da85aea4c67f1cccfa1f9a49
#
_entry.id   763bfd42da85aea4c67f1cccfa1f9a49
#
_cell.length_a   1.000
_cell.length_b   1.000
_cell.length_c   1.000
_cell.angle_alpha   90.00
_cell.angle_beta   90.00
_cell.angle_gamma   90.00
#
_symmetry.space_group_name_H-M   'P 1'
#
loop_
_entity.id
_entity.type
_entity.pdbx_description
1 polymer ?
#
loop_
_entity_poly.entity_id
_entity_poly.type
_entity_poly.pdbx_seq_one_letter_code
_entity_poly.pdbx_strand_id
1 'polypeptide(L)'
;VAARILKFGGTTEKRIIPVVSGTVGFISSFLQNVGAAALFLPVVSRISARTEIPMSRLLMPMGFCAILGGTITMVGSSPLILLNDLIITSNAKLPTDLKMETFSLFSVTPIGLALVITGILYFVLLGRWVLPGSGGRSAGSAGQSVKDYLKRIYGLKADIVEVVVPEGSI
;
A
#
# COMPACT_ATOMS: atom_id res chain seq x y z
N VAL A 1 -11.39 8.99 7.40
CA VAL A 1 -9.92 8.90 7.24
C VAL A 1 -9.47 9.86 6.14
N ALA A 2 -9.96 9.74 4.87
CA ALA A 2 -9.54 10.61 3.75
C ALA A 2 -9.66 12.10 4.04
N ALA A 3 -10.78 12.56 4.62
CA ALA A 3 -11.00 13.96 4.96
C ALA A 3 -10.02 14.48 6.04
N ARG A 4 -9.64 13.65 7.00
CA ARG A 4 -8.62 14.01 8.01
C ARG A 4 -7.22 14.07 7.40
N ILE A 5 -6.88 13.13 6.52
CA ILE A 5 -5.60 13.11 5.80
C ILE A 5 -5.45 14.37 4.96
N LEU A 6 -6.49 14.79 4.23
CA LEU A 6 -6.48 16.05 3.46
C LEU A 6 -6.39 17.30 4.33
N LYS A 7 -7.00 17.27 5.53
CA LYS A 7 -6.90 18.39 6.50
C LYS A 7 -5.48 18.58 7.03
N PHE A 8 -4.74 17.49 7.26
CA PHE A 8 -3.35 17.54 7.73
C PHE A 8 -2.32 17.63 6.59
N GLY A 9 -2.58 16.96 5.46
CA GLY A 9 -1.66 16.91 4.32
C GLY A 9 -1.78 18.07 3.34
N GLY A 10 -2.90 18.85 3.38
CA GLY A 10 -3.18 19.85 2.37
C GLY A 10 -3.40 19.22 0.99
N THR A 11 -3.19 20.00 -0.09
CA THR A 11 -3.35 19.56 -1.49
C THR A 11 -2.02 19.28 -2.19
N THR A 12 -0.90 19.39 -1.49
CA THR A 12 0.43 19.27 -2.07
C THR A 12 0.93 17.82 -2.01
N GLU A 13 1.37 17.29 -3.13
CA GLU A 13 1.91 15.93 -3.28
C GLU A 13 2.96 15.59 -2.20
N LYS A 14 3.92 16.52 -1.96
CA LYS A 14 4.99 16.35 -0.97
C LYS A 14 4.51 16.15 0.48
N ARG A 15 3.28 16.57 0.79
CA ARG A 15 2.69 16.40 2.14
C ARG A 15 1.75 15.22 2.20
N ILE A 16 1.04 14.94 1.12
CA ILE A 16 0.07 13.84 1.05
C ILE A 16 0.80 12.49 1.07
N ILE A 17 1.89 12.34 0.31
CA ILE A 17 2.66 11.10 0.26
C ILE A 17 3.12 10.65 1.66
N PRO A 18 3.85 11.45 2.45
CA PRO A 18 4.31 11.00 3.76
C PRO A 18 3.17 10.74 4.75
N VAL A 19 2.07 11.51 4.69
CA VAL A 19 0.92 11.30 5.58
C VAL A 19 0.21 9.99 5.24
N VAL A 20 -0.06 9.72 3.97
CA VAL A 20 -0.67 8.46 3.53
C VAL A 20 0.24 7.29 3.84
N SER A 21 1.51 7.37 3.45
CA SER A 21 2.51 6.31 3.65
C SER A 21 2.75 6.01 5.14
N GLY A 22 2.88 7.05 5.97
CA GLY A 22 3.05 6.89 7.42
C GLY A 22 1.83 6.26 8.08
N THR A 23 0.62 6.69 7.68
CA THR A 23 -0.62 6.11 8.23
C THR A 23 -0.77 4.63 7.83
N VAL A 24 -0.48 4.30 6.57
CA VAL A 24 -0.53 2.91 6.09
C VAL A 24 0.52 2.06 6.78
N GLY A 25 1.77 2.54 6.88
CA GLY A 25 2.84 1.83 7.58
C GLY A 25 2.51 1.56 9.05
N PHE A 26 1.93 2.55 9.74
CA PHE A 26 1.48 2.37 11.11
C PHE A 26 0.37 1.31 11.23
N ILE A 27 -0.64 1.36 10.37
CA ILE A 27 -1.73 0.37 10.37
C ILE A 27 -1.21 -1.02 9.98
N SER A 28 -0.29 -1.10 9.02
CA SER A 28 0.33 -2.34 8.59
C SER A 28 1.18 -3.00 9.67
N SER A 29 1.65 -2.25 10.68
CA SER A 29 2.38 -2.84 11.80
C SER A 29 1.53 -3.77 12.67
N PHE A 30 0.19 -3.63 12.63
CA PHE A 30 -0.76 -4.48 13.36
C PHE A 30 -1.63 -5.35 12.44
N LEU A 31 -1.71 -5.00 11.16
CA LEU A 31 -2.44 -5.77 10.15
C LEU A 31 -1.45 -6.33 9.13
N GLN A 32 -1.80 -7.43 8.50
CA GLN A 32 -1.01 -7.93 7.37
C GLN A 32 -0.96 -6.87 6.24
N ASN A 33 0.18 -6.78 5.56
CA ASN A 33 0.46 -5.78 4.52
C ASN A 33 -0.64 -5.68 3.46
N VAL A 34 -1.17 -6.82 3.04
CA VAL A 34 -2.25 -6.90 2.04
C VAL A 34 -3.55 -6.28 2.57
N GLY A 35 -3.88 -6.56 3.84
CA GLY A 35 -5.08 -5.99 4.49
C GLY A 35 -4.97 -4.48 4.63
N ALA A 36 -3.82 -3.97 5.07
CA ALA A 36 -3.57 -2.53 5.17
C ALA A 36 -3.67 -1.85 3.81
N ALA A 37 -3.04 -2.41 2.77
CA ALA A 37 -3.09 -1.89 1.40
C ALA A 37 -4.52 -1.87 0.86
N ALA A 38 -5.29 -2.96 1.04
CA ALA A 38 -6.67 -3.06 0.58
C ALA A 38 -7.59 -2.01 1.23
N LEU A 39 -7.43 -1.77 2.54
CA LEU A 39 -8.19 -0.73 3.25
C LEU A 39 -7.89 0.69 2.74
N PHE A 40 -6.65 0.94 2.30
CA PHE A 40 -6.24 2.26 1.83
C PHE A 40 -6.47 2.50 0.35
N LEU A 41 -6.69 1.47 -0.45
CA LEU A 41 -6.96 1.61 -1.88
C LEU A 41 -8.12 2.59 -2.17
N PRO A 42 -9.32 2.45 -1.57
CA PRO A 42 -10.41 3.41 -1.77
C PRO A 42 -10.11 4.80 -1.20
N VAL A 43 -9.29 4.90 -0.15
CA VAL A 43 -8.87 6.19 0.42
C VAL A 43 -7.98 6.94 -0.57
N VAL A 44 -6.98 6.26 -1.12
CA VAL A 44 -6.04 6.81 -2.11
C VAL A 44 -6.77 7.19 -3.40
N SER A 45 -7.71 6.36 -3.86
CA SER A 45 -8.55 6.68 -5.03
C SER A 45 -9.33 7.99 -4.83
N ARG A 46 -9.95 8.17 -3.66
CA ARG A 46 -10.66 9.42 -3.32
C ARG A 46 -9.72 10.63 -3.19
N ILE A 47 -8.52 10.44 -2.68
CA ILE A 47 -7.51 11.51 -2.58
C ILE A 47 -7.07 11.90 -3.99
N SER A 48 -6.72 10.93 -4.84
CA SER A 48 -6.34 11.15 -6.24
C SER A 48 -7.40 11.94 -7.01
N ALA A 49 -8.68 11.55 -6.88
CA ALA A 49 -9.79 12.23 -7.51
C ALA A 49 -10.00 13.69 -7.05
N ARG A 50 -9.60 14.02 -5.81
CA ARG A 50 -9.76 15.38 -5.24
C ARG A 50 -8.57 16.29 -5.44
N THR A 51 -7.38 15.72 -5.65
CA THR A 51 -6.11 16.48 -5.67
C THR A 51 -5.48 16.49 -7.06
N GLU A 52 -6.10 15.82 -8.04
CA GLU A 52 -5.57 15.64 -9.39
C GLU A 52 -4.18 14.97 -9.46
N ILE A 53 -3.72 14.41 -8.31
CA ILE A 53 -2.47 13.66 -8.25
C ILE A 53 -2.72 12.28 -8.86
N PRO A 54 -1.91 11.83 -9.84
CA PRO A 54 -2.07 10.51 -10.43
C PRO A 54 -2.07 9.42 -9.36
N MET A 55 -3.02 8.48 -9.46
CA MET A 55 -3.18 7.40 -8.48
C MET A 55 -1.90 6.56 -8.32
N SER A 56 -1.14 6.35 -9.40
CA SER A 56 0.14 5.64 -9.40
C SER A 56 1.17 6.27 -8.48
N ARG A 57 1.19 7.60 -8.35
CA ARG A 57 2.11 8.34 -7.48
C ARG A 57 1.78 8.20 -6.00
N LEU A 58 0.56 7.85 -5.67
CA LEU A 58 0.12 7.59 -4.30
C LEU A 58 0.18 6.11 -3.95
N LEU A 59 -0.15 5.22 -4.90
CA LEU A 59 -0.15 3.77 -4.67
C LEU A 59 1.24 3.20 -4.45
N MET A 60 2.24 3.67 -5.19
CA MET A 60 3.59 3.13 -5.09
C MET A 60 4.22 3.37 -3.70
N PRO A 61 4.28 4.62 -3.18
CA PRO A 61 4.76 4.86 -1.81
C PRO A 61 3.91 4.18 -0.74
N MET A 62 2.58 4.16 -0.92
CA MET A 62 1.65 3.50 -0.02
C MET A 62 1.97 2.00 0.07
N GLY A 63 2.10 1.30 -1.06
CA GLY A 63 2.39 -0.13 -1.09
C GLY A 63 3.74 -0.47 -0.46
N PHE A 64 4.78 0.31 -0.76
CA PHE A 64 6.08 0.16 -0.13
C PHE A 64 6.02 0.34 1.38
N CYS A 65 5.39 1.40 1.85
CA CYS A 65 5.26 1.66 3.29
C CYS A 65 4.34 0.67 4.00
N ALA A 66 3.38 0.05 3.30
CA ALA A 66 2.62 -1.08 3.84
C ALA A 66 3.53 -2.27 4.12
N ILE A 67 4.42 -2.61 3.19
CA ILE A 67 5.37 -3.73 3.36
C ILE A 67 6.37 -3.43 4.47
N LEU A 68 7.00 -2.25 4.45
CA LEU A 68 7.95 -1.84 5.47
C LEU A 68 7.29 -1.69 6.85
N GLY A 69 6.05 -1.20 6.90
CA GLY A 69 5.26 -1.09 8.13
C GLY A 69 4.99 -2.44 8.80
N GLY A 70 4.76 -3.49 8.00
CA GLY A 70 4.59 -4.84 8.52
C GLY A 70 5.81 -5.39 9.27
N THR A 71 7.00 -4.83 9.05
CA THR A 71 8.22 -5.23 9.77
C THR A 71 8.40 -4.52 11.12
N ILE A 72 7.54 -3.57 11.48
CA ILE A 72 7.64 -2.83 12.76
C ILE A 72 7.32 -3.75 13.95
N THR A 73 6.33 -4.63 13.79
CA THR A 73 5.95 -5.56 14.84
C THR A 73 5.91 -6.99 14.31
N MET A 74 6.02 -7.95 15.21
CA MET A 74 5.91 -9.36 14.85
C MET A 74 4.52 -9.74 14.32
N VAL A 75 3.47 -9.03 14.73
CA VAL A 75 2.09 -9.29 14.27
C VAL A 75 1.90 -8.93 12.80
N GLY A 76 2.54 -7.85 12.35
CA GLY A 76 2.48 -7.40 10.95
C GLY A 76 3.23 -8.30 9.98
N SER A 77 4.11 -9.19 10.49
CA SER A 77 4.99 -10.03 9.67
C SER A 77 4.85 -11.51 10.02
N SER A 78 4.07 -12.25 9.24
CA SER A 78 3.95 -13.70 9.37
C SER A 78 5.30 -14.46 9.34
N PRO A 79 6.29 -14.06 8.51
CA PRO A 79 7.61 -14.67 8.54
C PRO A 79 8.33 -14.58 9.89
N LEU A 80 8.15 -13.50 10.65
CA LEU A 80 8.76 -13.34 11.98
C LEU A 80 8.10 -14.26 13.02
N ILE A 81 6.79 -14.49 12.91
CA ILE A 81 6.08 -15.46 13.76
C ILE A 81 6.61 -16.87 13.47
N LEU A 82 6.74 -17.22 12.19
CA LEU A 82 7.29 -18.51 11.78
C LEU A 82 8.72 -18.70 12.25
N LEU A 83 9.55 -17.65 12.19
CA LEU A 83 10.92 -17.69 12.70
C LEU A 83 10.95 -18.03 14.19
N ASN A 84 10.09 -17.43 15.00
CA ASN A 84 9.99 -17.73 16.43
C ASN A 84 9.58 -19.20 16.67
N ASP A 85 8.62 -19.70 15.89
CA ASP A 85 8.21 -21.10 16.00
C ASP A 85 9.35 -22.07 15.65
N LEU A 86 10.14 -21.75 14.63
CA LEU A 86 11.35 -22.51 14.28
C LEU A 86 12.39 -22.46 15.38
N ILE A 87 12.61 -21.31 16.02
CA ILE A 87 13.54 -21.17 17.16
C ILE A 87 13.09 -22.06 18.33
N ILE A 88 11.80 -22.03 18.67
CA ILE A 88 11.24 -22.86 19.74
C ILE A 88 11.43 -24.36 19.44
N THR A 89 11.12 -24.76 18.21
CA THR A 89 11.26 -26.15 17.76
C THR A 89 12.72 -26.61 17.75
N SER A 90 13.65 -25.75 17.34
CA SER A 90 15.08 -26.00 17.35
C SER A 90 15.62 -26.11 18.77
N ASN A 91 15.20 -25.21 19.66
CA ASN A 91 15.59 -25.20 21.06
C ASN A 91 15.19 -26.46 21.81
N ALA A 92 14.14 -27.16 21.39
CA ALA A 92 13.74 -28.43 21.97
C ALA A 92 14.77 -29.55 21.75
N LYS A 93 15.61 -29.42 20.73
CA LYS A 93 16.66 -30.41 20.36
C LYS A 93 18.06 -29.97 20.71
N LEU A 94 18.27 -28.72 21.14
CA LEU A 94 19.59 -28.17 21.45
C LEU A 94 19.92 -28.24 22.92
N PRO A 95 21.22 -28.45 23.27
CA PRO A 95 21.74 -28.31 24.64
C PRO A 95 21.45 -26.91 25.18
N THR A 96 21.38 -26.79 26.52
CA THR A 96 21.01 -25.54 27.19
C THR A 96 21.89 -24.35 26.82
N ASP A 97 23.18 -24.58 26.57
CA ASP A 97 24.17 -23.55 26.25
C ASP A 97 24.04 -22.98 24.81
N LEU A 98 23.31 -23.67 23.93
CA LEU A 98 23.14 -23.29 22.53
C LEU A 98 21.72 -22.83 22.21
N LYS A 99 20.87 -22.66 23.22
CA LYS A 99 19.49 -22.19 23.01
C LYS A 99 19.48 -20.73 22.58
N MET A 100 18.72 -20.47 21.53
CA MET A 100 18.48 -19.13 21.00
C MET A 100 17.31 -18.46 21.73
N GLU A 101 17.42 -17.17 21.98
CA GLU A 101 16.31 -16.40 22.51
C GLU A 101 15.25 -16.13 21.41
N THR A 102 13.98 -16.20 21.79
CA THR A 102 12.87 -15.86 20.92
C THR A 102 12.69 -14.35 20.85
N PHE A 103 12.30 -13.86 19.69
CA PHE A 103 11.98 -12.44 19.51
C PHE A 103 10.68 -12.09 20.25
N SER A 104 10.68 -10.98 20.99
CA SER A 104 9.48 -10.40 21.56
C SER A 104 8.73 -9.59 20.48
N LEU A 105 7.47 -9.21 20.79
CA LEU A 105 6.58 -8.49 19.87
C LEU A 105 7.24 -7.24 19.24
N PHE A 106 8.06 -6.54 20.02
CA PHE A 106 8.69 -5.27 19.65
C PHE A 106 10.20 -5.33 19.45
N SER A 107 10.81 -6.52 19.47
CA SER A 107 12.26 -6.66 19.29
C SER A 107 12.75 -6.09 17.95
N VAL A 108 11.93 -6.17 16.91
CA VAL A 108 12.26 -5.71 15.55
C VAL A 108 11.82 -4.26 15.29
N THR A 109 11.09 -3.63 16.22
CA THR A 109 10.54 -2.28 16.06
C THR A 109 11.57 -1.21 15.72
N PRO A 110 12.78 -1.16 16.33
CA PRO A 110 13.77 -0.15 15.98
C PRO A 110 14.20 -0.23 14.52
N ILE A 111 14.38 -1.45 14.00
CA ILE A 111 14.77 -1.70 12.60
C ILE A 111 13.60 -1.37 11.68
N GLY A 112 12.39 -1.85 12.00
CA GLY A 112 11.19 -1.59 11.22
C GLY A 112 10.87 -0.10 11.11
N LEU A 113 11.01 0.64 12.22
CA LEU A 113 10.80 2.09 12.24
C LEU A 113 11.84 2.82 11.37
N ALA A 114 13.11 2.44 11.47
CA ALA A 114 14.17 3.01 10.63
C ALA A 114 13.89 2.77 9.14
N LEU A 115 13.43 1.56 8.78
CA LEU A 115 13.07 1.23 7.39
C LEU A 115 11.88 2.06 6.89
N VAL A 116 10.82 2.23 7.68
CA VAL A 116 9.66 3.05 7.30
C VAL A 116 10.05 4.50 7.13
N ILE A 117 10.82 5.07 8.06
CA ILE A 117 11.30 6.46 7.96
C ILE A 117 12.15 6.63 6.71
N THR A 118 13.09 5.72 6.46
CA THR A 118 13.96 5.76 5.27
C THR A 118 13.11 5.63 3.99
N GLY A 119 12.12 4.74 3.97
CA GLY A 119 11.21 4.58 2.84
C GLY A 119 10.39 5.86 2.55
N ILE A 120 9.86 6.50 3.59
CA ILE A 120 9.13 7.77 3.45
C ILE A 120 10.08 8.87 2.93
N LEU A 121 11.27 9.00 3.51
CA LEU A 121 12.26 9.97 3.07
C LEU A 121 12.68 9.73 1.61
N TYR A 122 12.88 8.47 1.23
CA TYR A 122 13.18 8.09 -0.14
C TYR A 122 12.12 8.62 -1.12
N PHE A 123 10.83 8.38 -0.87
CA PHE A 123 9.77 8.84 -1.76
C PHE A 123 9.55 10.36 -1.71
N VAL A 124 9.85 11.02 -0.60
CA VAL A 124 9.77 12.49 -0.50
C VAL A 124 10.90 13.17 -1.27
N LEU A 125 12.13 12.63 -1.18
CA LEU A 125 13.31 13.22 -1.79
C LEU A 125 13.48 12.79 -3.26
N LEU A 126 13.40 11.48 -3.52
CA LEU A 126 13.63 10.89 -4.83
C LEU A 126 12.33 10.60 -5.60
N GLY A 127 11.16 10.73 -4.98
CA GLY A 127 9.88 10.46 -5.61
C GLY A 127 9.67 11.22 -6.92
N ARG A 128 10.22 12.43 -7.03
CA ARG A 128 10.19 13.21 -8.27
C ARG A 128 10.90 12.52 -9.44
N TRP A 129 11.90 11.68 -9.17
CA TRP A 129 12.71 10.97 -10.16
C TRP A 129 12.20 9.54 -10.40
N VAL A 130 11.70 8.91 -9.36
CA VAL A 130 11.29 7.50 -9.36
C VAL A 130 9.81 7.33 -9.74
N LEU A 131 8.96 8.27 -9.30
CA LEU A 131 7.54 8.19 -9.60
C LEU A 131 7.28 8.62 -11.06
N PRO A 132 6.45 7.87 -11.80
CA PRO A 132 6.14 8.19 -13.19
C PRO A 132 5.58 9.61 -13.28
N GLY A 133 6.11 10.37 -14.24
CA GLY A 133 5.63 11.73 -14.52
C GLY A 133 4.13 11.75 -14.76
N SER A 134 3.50 12.91 -14.56
CA SER A 134 2.08 13.15 -14.84
C SER A 134 1.74 13.13 -16.33
N GLY A 135 2.49 12.38 -17.15
CA GLY A 135 2.20 12.08 -18.53
C GLY A 135 0.96 11.17 -18.66
N GLY A 136 -0.17 11.78 -18.55
CA GLY A 136 -1.44 11.38 -19.12
C GLY A 136 -1.84 9.91 -19.10
N ARG A 137 -2.37 9.45 -17.98
CA ARG A 137 -3.46 8.47 -17.98
C ARG A 137 -4.33 8.77 -16.77
N SER A 138 -5.19 9.78 -16.91
CA SER A 138 -6.35 10.01 -16.06
C SER A 138 -7.16 8.71 -15.94
N ALA A 139 -7.88 8.52 -14.85
CA ALA A 139 -8.77 7.37 -14.63
C ALA A 139 -9.74 7.09 -15.81
N GLY A 140 -10.00 8.09 -16.65
CA GLY A 140 -10.72 7.95 -17.92
C GLY A 140 -10.01 7.07 -18.97
N SER A 141 -8.67 7.04 -18.99
CA SER A 141 -7.94 6.19 -19.95
C SER A 141 -7.77 4.75 -19.48
N ALA A 142 -7.95 4.44 -18.19
CA ALA A 142 -8.02 3.06 -17.73
C ALA A 142 -9.29 2.37 -18.28
N GLY A 143 -10.42 3.08 -18.29
CA GLY A 143 -11.66 2.59 -18.90
C GLY A 143 -11.53 2.41 -20.42
N GLN A 144 -10.86 3.32 -21.12
CA GLN A 144 -10.58 3.18 -22.56
C GLN A 144 -9.60 2.02 -22.84
N SER A 145 -8.55 1.88 -22.03
CA SER A 145 -7.60 0.77 -22.17
C SER A 145 -8.26 -0.61 -21.93
N VAL A 146 -9.18 -0.70 -20.96
CA VAL A 146 -9.96 -1.92 -20.72
C VAL A 146 -10.94 -2.18 -21.87
N LYS A 147 -11.60 -1.16 -22.39
CA LYS A 147 -12.47 -1.28 -23.57
C LYS A 147 -11.70 -1.73 -24.81
N ASP A 148 -10.53 -1.17 -25.07
CA ASP A 148 -9.67 -1.56 -26.19
C ASP A 148 -9.12 -2.98 -26.02
N TYR A 149 -8.76 -3.36 -24.79
CA TYR A 149 -8.32 -4.72 -24.46
C TYR A 149 -9.45 -5.73 -24.66
N LEU A 150 -10.66 -5.44 -24.20
CA LEU A 150 -11.82 -6.31 -24.41
C LEU A 150 -12.21 -6.42 -25.88
N LYS A 151 -12.19 -5.32 -26.64
CA LYS A 151 -12.38 -5.34 -28.09
C LYS A 151 -11.38 -6.26 -28.79
N ARG A 152 -10.11 -6.22 -28.38
CA ARG A 152 -9.03 -6.98 -29.01
C ARG A 152 -9.11 -8.49 -28.72
N ILE A 153 -9.49 -8.86 -27.47
CA ILE A 153 -9.59 -10.28 -27.06
C ILE A 153 -10.88 -10.91 -27.58
N TYR A 154 -12.00 -10.22 -27.46
CA TYR A 154 -13.31 -10.77 -27.80
C TYR A 154 -13.76 -10.45 -29.24
N GLY A 155 -12.91 -9.76 -30.02
CA GLY A 155 -13.21 -9.42 -31.42
C GLY A 155 -14.46 -8.55 -31.60
N LEU A 156 -14.80 -7.75 -30.58
CA LEU A 156 -16.02 -6.94 -30.59
C LEU A 156 -15.88 -5.80 -31.60
N LYS A 157 -16.73 -5.80 -32.63
CA LYS A 157 -16.77 -4.75 -33.67
C LYS A 157 -17.58 -3.53 -33.24
N ALA A 158 -18.37 -3.64 -32.16
CA ALA A 158 -19.22 -2.57 -31.63
C ALA A 158 -18.57 -1.86 -30.43
N ASP A 159 -18.98 -0.63 -30.17
CA ASP A 159 -18.57 0.11 -28.98
C ASP A 159 -19.30 -0.41 -27.74
N ILE A 160 -18.53 -0.64 -26.67
CA ILE A 160 -19.08 -1.02 -25.36
C ILE A 160 -19.57 0.29 -24.71
N VAL A 161 -20.86 0.45 -24.57
CA VAL A 161 -21.52 1.58 -23.89
C VAL A 161 -22.16 1.08 -22.61
N GLU A 162 -21.96 1.81 -21.52
CA GLU A 162 -22.71 1.60 -20.29
C GLU A 162 -24.07 2.28 -20.44
N VAL A 163 -25.13 1.48 -20.39
CA VAL A 163 -26.50 1.99 -20.44
C VAL A 163 -27.12 1.85 -19.05
N VAL A 164 -27.44 2.98 -18.45
CA VAL A 164 -28.22 3.00 -17.21
C VAL A 164 -29.69 2.90 -17.59
N VAL A 165 -30.33 1.77 -17.24
CA VAL A 165 -31.79 1.60 -17.41
C VAL A 165 -32.45 2.24 -16.18
N PRO A 166 -33.26 3.30 -16.33
CA PRO A 166 -33.98 3.88 -15.20
C PRO A 166 -35.03 2.89 -14.67
N GLU A 167 -35.18 2.85 -13.35
CA GLU A 167 -36.22 2.05 -12.69
C GLU A 167 -37.59 2.49 -13.23
N GLY A 168 -38.30 1.55 -13.88
CA GLY A 168 -39.63 1.78 -14.43
C GLY A 168 -39.76 1.73 -15.97
N SER A 169 -38.73 1.27 -16.68
CA SER A 169 -38.78 1.12 -18.16
C SER A 169 -39.09 -0.30 -18.64
N ILE A 170 -39.88 -1.06 -17.87
CA ILE A 170 -40.48 -2.35 -18.28
C ILE A 170 -41.98 -2.20 -18.24
#